data_ca1c69f542800c30f03327c6cfc81d09
#
_entry.id   ca1c69f542800c30f03327c6cfc81d09
#
_cell.length_a   1.000
_cell.length_b   1.000
_cell.length_c   1.000
_cell.angle_alpha   90.00
_cell.angle_beta   90.00
_cell.angle_gamma   90.00
#
_symmetry.space_group_name_H-M   'P 1'
#
loop_
_entity.id
_entity.type
_entity.pdbx_description
1 polymer ?
#
loop_
_entity_poly.entity_id
_entity_poly.type
_entity_poly.pdbx_seq_one_letter_code
_entity_poly.pdbx_strand_id
1 'polypeptide(L)'
;MTKIFKQLARHWAVCLVVFALLFVQAYCDLSLPDYTSRIVDTGIQQGGIESPLPETIRQSTLDALTLLMSEEDADALQNAYGYYLQDNGVLKLRTDLTDDERTALEDAVTTPDIVLYMAAAQAASAPAGQDTMGMTGLADMQAASSESTTTDSETVTPTAEDLDTVCAQFAAMSQMPGFTREAVQQQLAGAFASLDDTLIENLKSQSMLLVQLEYEAQGIAHDVQMRYLYRVGGQMLGLTLLMVAVSIAVGFLASRVSAAIGRDLRRETFASVIGFSNAEIENFSTASLITRTTNDIQQVQFVCVMLLRMVAYAPILGIG
;
A
#
# COMPACT_ATOMS: atom_id res chain seq x y z
N MET A 1 2.20 -16.57 42.51
CA MET A 1 1.58 -16.28 41.21
C MET A 1 0.06 -16.16 41.29
N THR A 2 -0.67 -17.10 41.88
CA THR A 2 -2.14 -17.08 41.98
C THR A 2 -2.75 -15.84 42.67
N LYS A 3 -2.09 -15.23 43.68
CA LYS A 3 -2.58 -14.03 44.35
C LYS A 3 -2.54 -12.78 43.44
N ILE A 4 -1.50 -12.66 42.57
CA ILE A 4 -1.38 -11.54 41.64
C ILE A 4 -2.51 -11.61 40.60
N PHE A 5 -2.79 -12.81 40.06
CA PHE A 5 -3.89 -13.01 39.10
C PHE A 5 -5.27 -12.73 39.73
N LYS A 6 -5.45 -13.07 41.01
CA LYS A 6 -6.70 -12.76 41.76
C LYS A 6 -6.89 -11.25 41.95
N GLN A 7 -5.82 -10.51 42.21
CA GLN A 7 -5.87 -9.04 42.29
C GLN A 7 -6.10 -8.40 40.93
N LEU A 8 -5.46 -8.92 39.87
CA LEU A 8 -5.67 -8.49 38.49
C LEU A 8 -7.12 -8.73 38.04
N ALA A 9 -7.70 -9.90 38.38
CA ALA A 9 -9.10 -10.21 38.12
C ALA A 9 -10.10 -9.24 38.82
N ARG A 10 -9.71 -8.58 39.90
CA ARG A 10 -10.55 -7.55 40.54
C ARG A 10 -10.68 -6.28 39.67
N HIS A 11 -9.69 -6.02 38.82
CA HIS A 11 -9.67 -4.87 37.90
C HIS A 11 -9.87 -5.31 36.43
N TRP A 12 -10.58 -6.43 36.20
CA TRP A 12 -10.75 -7.07 34.90
C TRP A 12 -11.24 -6.12 33.79
N ALA A 13 -12.14 -5.17 34.14
CA ALA A 13 -12.68 -4.22 33.15
C ALA A 13 -11.58 -3.29 32.60
N VAL A 14 -10.68 -2.80 33.48
CA VAL A 14 -9.56 -1.96 33.04
C VAL A 14 -8.53 -2.79 32.23
N CYS A 15 -8.28 -4.03 32.66
CA CYS A 15 -7.40 -4.94 31.94
C CYS A 15 -7.96 -5.25 30.54
N LEU A 16 -9.28 -5.40 30.39
CA LEU A 16 -9.92 -5.60 29.09
C LEU A 16 -9.74 -4.36 28.19
N VAL A 17 -9.92 -3.15 28.73
CA VAL A 17 -9.66 -1.91 27.98
C VAL A 17 -8.19 -1.82 27.56
N VAL A 18 -7.24 -2.15 28.43
CA VAL A 18 -5.81 -2.20 28.09
C VAL A 18 -5.56 -3.20 26.97
N PHE A 19 -6.19 -4.37 27.03
CA PHE A 19 -6.07 -5.39 25.98
C PHE A 19 -6.62 -4.90 24.65
N ALA A 20 -7.78 -4.27 24.63
CA ALA A 20 -8.36 -3.67 23.42
C ALA A 20 -7.45 -2.59 22.83
N LEU A 21 -6.88 -1.72 23.67
CA LEU A 21 -5.93 -0.70 23.23
C LEU A 21 -4.63 -1.31 22.67
N LEU A 22 -4.15 -2.42 23.23
CA LEU A 22 -2.99 -3.13 22.71
C LEU A 22 -3.26 -3.74 21.32
N PHE A 23 -4.48 -4.20 21.04
CA PHE A 23 -4.86 -4.63 19.70
C PHE A 23 -4.83 -3.47 18.71
N VAL A 24 -5.36 -2.30 19.07
CA VAL A 24 -5.28 -1.10 18.22
C VAL A 24 -3.83 -0.70 17.99
N GLN A 25 -2.98 -0.74 19.03
CA GLN A 25 -1.56 -0.45 18.89
C GLN A 25 -0.86 -1.42 17.94
N ALA A 26 -1.09 -2.73 18.09
CA ALA A 26 -0.49 -3.73 17.22
C ALA A 26 -0.95 -3.58 15.76
N TYR A 27 -2.23 -3.27 15.53
CA TYR A 27 -2.73 -2.98 14.19
C TYR A 27 -2.01 -1.77 13.57
N CYS A 28 -1.82 -0.69 14.33
CA CYS A 28 -1.07 0.47 13.86
C CYS A 28 0.39 0.12 13.52
N ASP A 29 1.06 -0.67 14.38
CA ASP A 29 2.45 -1.07 14.16
C ASP A 29 2.62 -1.94 12.91
N LEU A 30 1.69 -2.86 12.67
CA LEU A 30 1.70 -3.74 11.49
C LEU A 30 1.32 -3.02 10.20
N SER A 31 0.53 -1.96 10.28
CA SER A 31 0.12 -1.18 9.10
C SER A 31 1.18 -0.18 8.64
N LEU A 32 2.11 0.27 9.50
CA LEU A 32 3.12 1.27 9.15
C LEU A 32 4.04 0.84 7.99
N PRO A 33 4.54 -0.41 7.91
CA PRO A 33 5.33 -0.89 6.77
C PRO A 33 4.57 -0.80 5.45
N ASP A 34 3.27 -1.12 5.43
CA ASP A 34 2.43 -1.05 4.23
C ASP A 34 2.34 0.38 3.68
N TYR A 35 2.15 1.38 4.56
CA TYR A 35 2.16 2.78 4.14
C TYR A 35 3.53 3.22 3.61
N THR A 36 4.63 2.70 4.19
CA THR A 36 5.98 2.98 3.71
C THR A 36 6.20 2.38 2.32
N SER A 37 5.79 1.13 2.09
CA SER A 37 5.83 0.47 0.78
C SER A 37 5.00 1.25 -0.25
N ARG A 38 3.78 1.65 0.09
CA ARG A 38 2.93 2.46 -0.81
C ARG A 38 3.53 3.81 -1.17
N ILE A 39 4.23 4.49 -0.25
CA ILE A 39 4.94 5.73 -0.56
C ILE A 39 6.06 5.48 -1.56
N VAL A 40 6.84 4.40 -1.38
CA VAL A 40 7.98 4.09 -2.24
C VAL A 40 7.51 3.53 -3.58
N ASP A 41 6.69 2.49 -3.56
CA ASP A 41 6.31 1.76 -4.77
C ASP A 41 5.34 2.58 -5.62
N THR A 42 4.20 2.98 -5.04
CA THR A 42 3.20 3.74 -5.79
C THR A 42 3.56 5.23 -5.88
N GLY A 43 4.00 5.84 -4.76
CA GLY A 43 4.24 7.28 -4.71
C GLY A 43 5.48 7.72 -5.48
N ILE A 44 6.60 6.98 -5.39
CA ILE A 44 7.87 7.36 -6.01
C ILE A 44 8.07 6.65 -7.33
N GLN A 45 7.94 5.30 -7.36
CA GLN A 45 8.25 4.52 -8.56
C GLN A 45 7.17 4.65 -9.63
N GLN A 46 5.89 4.68 -9.24
CA GLN A 46 4.74 4.78 -10.16
C GLN A 46 4.16 6.20 -10.27
N GLY A 47 4.87 7.23 -9.75
CA GLY A 47 4.40 8.63 -9.87
C GLY A 47 3.06 8.93 -9.17
N GLY A 48 2.66 8.14 -8.17
CA GLY A 48 1.39 8.30 -7.45
C GLY A 48 0.17 7.70 -8.15
N ILE A 49 0.40 6.81 -9.11
CA ILE A 49 -0.65 6.18 -9.92
C ILE A 49 -1.01 4.83 -9.29
N GLU A 50 -2.30 4.64 -8.95
CA GLU A 50 -2.83 3.43 -8.32
C GLU A 50 -3.57 2.51 -9.31
N SER A 51 -3.91 3.01 -10.52
CA SER A 51 -4.73 2.30 -11.49
C SER A 51 -4.20 2.51 -12.91
N PRO A 52 -4.26 1.49 -13.78
CA PRO A 52 -3.94 1.65 -15.21
C PRO A 52 -4.94 2.54 -15.94
N LEU A 53 -6.10 2.84 -15.34
CA LEU A 53 -7.12 3.70 -15.92
C LEU A 53 -6.88 5.15 -15.47
N PRO A 54 -6.37 6.06 -16.33
CA PRO A 54 -6.08 7.44 -15.96
C PRO A 54 -7.35 8.24 -15.64
N GLU A 55 -7.29 9.14 -14.67
CA GLU A 55 -8.41 10.07 -14.37
C GLU A 55 -8.66 11.06 -15.52
N THR A 56 -7.60 11.39 -16.23
CA THR A 56 -7.64 12.27 -17.43
C THR A 56 -6.77 11.67 -18.52
N ILE A 57 -7.26 11.69 -19.78
CA ILE A 57 -6.56 11.15 -20.94
C ILE A 57 -6.69 12.11 -22.13
N ARG A 58 -5.65 12.22 -22.94
CA ARG A 58 -5.71 12.96 -24.20
C ARG A 58 -6.47 12.16 -25.26
N GLN A 59 -7.15 12.86 -26.16
CA GLN A 59 -7.89 12.21 -27.25
C GLN A 59 -6.98 11.32 -28.10
N SER A 60 -5.74 11.76 -28.39
CA SER A 60 -4.76 10.99 -29.18
C SER A 60 -4.42 9.64 -28.55
N THR A 61 -4.23 9.63 -27.24
CA THR A 61 -3.90 8.41 -26.47
C THR A 61 -5.12 7.49 -26.38
N LEU A 62 -6.32 8.06 -26.14
CA LEU A 62 -7.56 7.30 -26.14
C LEU A 62 -7.83 6.63 -27.49
N ASP A 63 -7.64 7.37 -28.59
CA ASP A 63 -7.82 6.84 -29.94
C ASP A 63 -6.82 5.70 -30.22
N ALA A 64 -5.56 5.84 -29.80
CA ALA A 64 -4.55 4.79 -29.94
C ALA A 64 -4.91 3.52 -29.13
N LEU A 65 -5.37 3.68 -27.87
CA LEU A 65 -5.80 2.55 -27.02
C LEU A 65 -7.00 1.81 -27.63
N THR A 66 -8.00 2.54 -28.11
CA THR A 66 -9.20 1.94 -28.70
C THR A 66 -8.93 1.15 -29.98
N LEU A 67 -7.82 1.44 -30.69
CA LEU A 67 -7.39 0.63 -31.83
C LEU A 67 -6.85 -0.74 -31.43
N LEU A 68 -6.33 -0.86 -30.21
CA LEU A 68 -5.76 -2.09 -29.65
C LEU A 68 -6.78 -2.95 -28.90
N MET A 69 -8.00 -2.43 -28.67
CA MET A 69 -9.07 -3.07 -27.90
C MET A 69 -10.14 -3.73 -28.78
N SER A 70 -10.97 -4.60 -28.17
CA SER A 70 -12.19 -5.10 -28.82
C SER A 70 -13.16 -3.95 -29.10
N GLU A 71 -14.11 -4.15 -30.01
CA GLU A 71 -15.11 -3.13 -30.32
C GLU A 71 -15.96 -2.81 -29.07
N GLU A 72 -16.32 -3.85 -28.31
CA GLU A 72 -17.11 -3.72 -27.09
C GLU A 72 -16.34 -2.94 -26.00
N ASP A 73 -15.08 -3.30 -25.75
CA ASP A 73 -14.24 -2.63 -24.76
C ASP A 73 -13.89 -1.19 -25.16
N ALA A 74 -13.65 -0.96 -26.47
CA ALA A 74 -13.37 0.37 -27.01
C ALA A 74 -14.58 1.30 -26.83
N ASP A 75 -15.77 0.83 -27.10
CA ASP A 75 -17.01 1.58 -26.91
C ASP A 75 -17.26 1.85 -25.40
N ALA A 76 -16.99 0.86 -24.54
CA ALA A 76 -17.09 1.03 -23.10
C ALA A 76 -16.10 2.09 -22.58
N LEU A 77 -14.83 2.05 -23.07
CA LEU A 77 -13.80 3.02 -22.72
C LEU A 77 -14.15 4.44 -23.20
N GLN A 78 -14.60 4.59 -24.44
CA GLN A 78 -15.02 5.89 -24.97
C GLN A 78 -16.21 6.46 -24.19
N ASN A 79 -17.17 5.63 -23.82
CA ASN A 79 -18.32 6.05 -22.99
C ASN A 79 -17.89 6.45 -21.58
N ALA A 80 -16.85 5.84 -21.03
CA ALA A 80 -16.30 6.18 -19.71
C ALA A 80 -15.63 7.56 -19.68
N TYR A 81 -15.09 8.02 -20.81
CA TYR A 81 -14.45 9.36 -20.96
C TYR A 81 -15.35 10.39 -21.65
N GLY A 82 -16.64 10.35 -21.43
CA GLY A 82 -17.65 11.15 -22.16
C GLY A 82 -17.68 12.67 -21.91
N TYR A 83 -16.80 13.24 -21.09
CA TYR A 83 -16.77 14.67 -20.79
C TYR A 83 -15.46 15.32 -21.20
N TYR A 84 -15.53 16.29 -22.14
CA TYR A 84 -14.41 17.16 -22.46
C TYR A 84 -14.09 18.08 -21.29
N LEU A 85 -12.89 18.00 -20.76
CA LEU A 85 -12.33 19.01 -19.88
C LEU A 85 -11.60 20.04 -20.75
N GLN A 86 -12.26 21.19 -20.99
CA GLN A 86 -11.69 22.42 -21.50
C GLN A 86 -10.62 22.33 -22.62
N ASP A 87 -10.88 23.01 -23.71
CA ASP A 87 -10.01 23.54 -24.79
C ASP A 87 -8.73 22.80 -25.27
N ASN A 88 -8.23 21.80 -24.55
CA ASN A 88 -6.95 21.12 -24.86
C ASN A 88 -7.08 19.66 -25.34
N GLY A 89 -8.27 19.17 -25.66
CA GLY A 89 -8.44 17.79 -26.13
C GLY A 89 -8.20 16.71 -25.05
N VAL A 90 -8.29 17.09 -23.77
CA VAL A 90 -8.19 16.18 -22.62
C VAL A 90 -9.59 15.79 -22.16
N LEU A 91 -9.79 14.48 -21.99
CA LEU A 91 -11.04 13.87 -21.55
C LEU A 91 -10.92 13.44 -20.08
N LYS A 92 -12.03 13.52 -19.34
CA LYS A 92 -12.06 13.09 -17.94
C LYS A 92 -12.88 11.83 -17.77
N LEU A 93 -12.39 10.94 -16.94
CA LEU A 93 -13.11 9.74 -16.52
C LEU A 93 -14.39 10.13 -15.75
N ARG A 94 -15.49 9.49 -16.06
CA ARG A 94 -16.78 9.65 -15.36
C ARG A 94 -16.63 9.23 -13.90
N THR A 95 -17.25 9.99 -13.00
CA THR A 95 -17.20 9.72 -11.54
C THR A 95 -18.34 8.80 -11.07
N ASP A 96 -19.29 8.50 -11.94
CA ASP A 96 -20.48 7.67 -11.66
C ASP A 96 -20.33 6.20 -12.08
N LEU A 97 -19.11 5.77 -12.42
CA LEU A 97 -18.78 4.37 -12.70
C LEU A 97 -18.91 3.54 -11.43
N THR A 98 -19.52 2.38 -11.55
CA THR A 98 -19.55 1.37 -10.48
C THR A 98 -18.18 0.72 -10.35
N ASP A 99 -17.87 0.15 -9.17
CA ASP A 99 -16.59 -0.54 -8.93
C ASP A 99 -16.37 -1.70 -9.90
N ASP A 100 -17.44 -2.42 -10.27
CA ASP A 100 -17.40 -3.53 -11.24
C ASP A 100 -17.06 -3.02 -12.65
N GLU A 101 -17.70 -1.93 -13.10
CA GLU A 101 -17.40 -1.31 -14.40
C GLU A 101 -15.97 -0.78 -14.46
N ARG A 102 -15.50 -0.18 -13.37
CA ARG A 102 -14.14 0.31 -13.26
C ARG A 102 -13.13 -0.82 -13.36
N THR A 103 -13.33 -1.91 -12.61
CA THR A 103 -12.46 -3.09 -12.65
C THR A 103 -12.42 -3.72 -14.04
N ALA A 104 -13.57 -3.84 -14.70
CA ALA A 104 -13.65 -4.36 -16.07
C ALA A 104 -12.86 -3.48 -17.07
N LEU A 105 -12.95 -2.16 -16.94
CA LEU A 105 -12.19 -1.23 -17.77
C LEU A 105 -10.68 -1.29 -17.46
N GLU A 106 -10.28 -1.38 -16.18
CA GLU A 106 -8.88 -1.54 -15.76
C GLU A 106 -8.26 -2.80 -16.37
N ASP A 107 -8.98 -3.90 -16.35
CA ASP A 107 -8.53 -5.15 -16.97
C ASP A 107 -8.44 -5.04 -18.50
N ALA A 108 -9.42 -4.40 -19.13
CA ALA A 108 -9.47 -4.21 -20.59
C ALA A 108 -8.35 -3.29 -21.09
N VAL A 109 -7.98 -2.24 -20.34
CA VAL A 109 -6.95 -1.25 -20.72
C VAL A 109 -5.53 -1.79 -20.47
N THR A 110 -5.33 -2.70 -19.52
CA THR A 110 -3.99 -3.17 -19.10
C THR A 110 -3.14 -3.67 -20.27
N THR A 111 -3.68 -4.50 -21.16
CA THR A 111 -2.93 -5.02 -22.32
C THR A 111 -2.61 -3.94 -23.35
N PRO A 112 -3.56 -3.11 -23.80
CA PRO A 112 -3.28 -1.97 -24.67
C PRO A 112 -2.26 -0.99 -24.10
N ASP A 113 -2.31 -0.69 -22.80
CA ASP A 113 -1.36 0.19 -22.12
C ASP A 113 0.07 -0.34 -22.20
N ILE A 114 0.25 -1.64 -21.93
CA ILE A 114 1.57 -2.29 -22.04
C ILE A 114 2.11 -2.16 -23.47
N VAL A 115 1.28 -2.44 -24.46
CA VAL A 115 1.68 -2.38 -25.88
C VAL A 115 2.08 -0.96 -26.27
N LEU A 116 1.29 0.02 -25.88
CA LEU A 116 1.54 1.43 -26.19
C LEU A 116 2.80 1.94 -25.49
N TYR A 117 3.02 1.56 -24.23
CA TYR A 117 4.24 1.87 -23.49
C TYR A 117 5.48 1.25 -24.11
N MET A 118 5.40 -0.04 -24.48
CA MET A 118 6.52 -0.74 -25.13
C MET A 118 6.84 -0.13 -26.51
N ALA A 119 5.82 0.29 -27.25
CA ALA A 119 6.01 1.00 -28.52
C ALA A 119 6.71 2.35 -28.30
N ALA A 120 6.34 3.10 -27.25
CA ALA A 120 7.00 4.35 -26.88
C ALA A 120 8.46 4.13 -26.45
N ALA A 121 8.73 3.07 -25.69
CA ALA A 121 10.10 2.70 -25.27
C ALA A 121 10.96 2.30 -26.48
N GLN A 122 10.38 1.63 -27.47
CA GLN A 122 11.07 1.30 -28.71
C GLN A 122 11.34 2.55 -29.57
N ALA A 123 10.40 3.48 -29.64
CA ALA A 123 10.59 4.77 -30.33
C ALA A 123 11.72 5.59 -29.69
N ALA A 124 11.80 5.61 -28.37
CA ALA A 124 12.87 6.29 -27.61
C ALA A 124 14.26 5.68 -27.88
N SER A 125 14.34 4.39 -28.13
CA SER A 125 15.61 3.68 -28.40
C SER A 125 16.04 3.71 -29.87
N ALA A 126 15.17 4.14 -30.78
CA ALA A 126 15.43 4.16 -32.22
C ALA A 126 16.33 5.34 -32.59
N PRO A 127 17.35 5.16 -33.45
CA PRO A 127 18.12 6.28 -34.00
C PRO A 127 17.21 7.18 -34.83
N ALA A 128 17.31 8.50 -34.59
CA ALA A 128 16.49 9.52 -35.24
C ALA A 128 16.47 9.34 -36.78
N GLY A 129 15.32 9.00 -37.36
CA GLY A 129 15.09 8.91 -38.80
C GLY A 129 14.77 7.52 -39.37
N GLN A 130 14.59 6.49 -38.55
CA GLN A 130 14.05 5.21 -39.01
C GLN A 130 12.57 5.09 -38.58
N ASP A 131 11.70 4.90 -39.59
CA ASP A 131 10.30 4.50 -39.38
C ASP A 131 10.28 3.08 -38.78
N THR A 132 10.17 2.99 -37.45
CA THR A 132 10.38 1.75 -36.66
C THR A 132 9.11 0.92 -36.48
N MET A 133 8.01 1.25 -37.15
CA MET A 133 6.79 0.46 -37.05
C MET A 133 6.57 -0.45 -38.23
N GLY A 134 7.40 -1.50 -38.35
CA GLY A 134 6.95 -2.74 -38.94
C GLY A 134 6.32 -3.62 -37.86
N MET A 135 5.30 -4.44 -38.19
CA MET A 135 4.68 -5.46 -37.30
C MET A 135 5.69 -6.48 -36.72
N THR A 136 6.97 -6.33 -36.99
CA THR A 136 8.12 -7.06 -36.45
C THR A 136 8.41 -6.74 -34.97
N GLY A 137 8.02 -5.58 -34.47
CA GLY A 137 8.27 -5.21 -33.07
C GLY A 137 7.54 -6.11 -32.04
N LEU A 138 6.39 -6.68 -32.40
CA LEU A 138 5.69 -7.67 -31.58
C LEU A 138 6.37 -9.04 -31.59
N ALA A 139 7.06 -9.40 -32.69
CA ALA A 139 7.85 -10.64 -32.80
C ALA A 139 9.19 -10.51 -32.04
N ASP A 140 9.78 -9.31 -31.97
CA ASP A 140 11.00 -9.03 -31.24
C ASP A 140 10.77 -9.00 -29.71
N MET A 141 9.55 -8.74 -29.25
CA MET A 141 9.16 -8.94 -27.83
C MET A 141 9.34 -10.41 -27.39
N GLN A 142 9.11 -11.36 -28.28
CA GLN A 142 9.29 -12.78 -28.02
C GLN A 142 10.77 -13.17 -27.95
N ALA A 143 11.63 -12.47 -28.68
CA ALA A 143 13.09 -12.68 -28.68
C ALA A 143 13.76 -12.03 -27.43
N ALA A 144 13.29 -10.87 -26.99
CA ALA A 144 13.83 -10.17 -25.83
C ALA A 144 13.54 -10.87 -24.50
N SER A 145 12.50 -11.70 -24.44
CA SER A 145 12.17 -12.50 -23.23
C SER A 145 13.08 -13.73 -23.05
N SER A 146 13.85 -14.13 -24.06
CA SER A 146 14.68 -15.35 -24.03
C SER A 146 16.18 -15.10 -23.82
N GLU A 147 16.65 -13.87 -23.92
CA GLU A 147 18.06 -13.52 -23.68
C GLU A 147 18.18 -12.55 -22.49
N SER A 148 18.42 -13.12 -21.31
CA SER A 148 18.98 -12.39 -20.17
C SER A 148 20.46 -12.07 -20.46
N THR A 149 20.71 -11.17 -21.39
CA THR A 149 22.05 -10.66 -21.63
C THR A 149 22.24 -9.41 -20.80
N THR A 150 22.99 -9.54 -19.72
CA THR A 150 23.63 -8.44 -18.98
C THR A 150 24.49 -7.62 -19.93
N THR A 151 23.88 -6.67 -20.57
CA THR A 151 24.58 -5.56 -21.21
C THR A 151 24.08 -4.31 -20.49
N ASP A 152 25.01 -3.50 -19.95
CA ASP A 152 24.78 -2.14 -19.44
C ASP A 152 24.27 -1.23 -20.58
N SER A 153 23.06 -1.51 -21.06
CA SER A 153 22.31 -0.57 -21.87
C SER A 153 21.58 0.31 -20.88
N GLU A 154 21.93 1.59 -20.82
CA GLU A 154 21.09 2.62 -20.19
C GLU A 154 19.68 2.38 -20.71
N THR A 155 18.78 1.96 -19.81
CA THR A 155 17.36 1.80 -20.10
C THR A 155 16.84 3.18 -20.46
N VAL A 156 16.71 3.45 -21.75
CA VAL A 156 16.15 4.70 -22.26
C VAL A 156 14.69 4.73 -21.83
N THR A 157 14.36 5.58 -20.87
CA THR A 157 12.98 5.81 -20.44
C THR A 157 12.27 6.60 -21.53
N PRO A 158 11.12 6.12 -22.05
CA PRO A 158 10.36 6.85 -23.05
C PRO A 158 9.88 8.20 -22.49
N THR A 159 9.74 9.17 -23.36
CA THR A 159 9.29 10.53 -23.05
C THR A 159 7.88 10.76 -23.57
N ALA A 160 7.26 11.87 -23.12
CA ALA A 160 5.96 12.31 -23.66
C ALA A 160 5.97 12.53 -25.18
N GLU A 161 7.11 12.95 -25.77
CA GLU A 161 7.27 13.14 -27.21
C GLU A 161 7.27 11.81 -27.96
N ASP A 162 7.86 10.76 -27.36
CA ASP A 162 7.85 9.42 -27.95
C ASP A 162 6.43 8.84 -27.96
N LEU A 163 5.64 9.09 -26.89
CA LEU A 163 4.24 8.70 -26.83
C LEU A 163 3.41 9.40 -27.91
N ASP A 164 3.62 10.70 -28.13
CA ASP A 164 2.93 11.47 -29.19
C ASP A 164 3.28 10.93 -30.57
N THR A 165 4.54 10.58 -30.79
CA THR A 165 5.00 9.98 -32.05
C THR A 165 4.32 8.64 -32.31
N VAL A 166 4.23 7.79 -31.29
CA VAL A 166 3.58 6.48 -31.39
C VAL A 166 2.06 6.64 -31.59
N CYS A 167 1.39 7.52 -30.88
CA CYS A 167 -0.03 7.79 -31.10
C CYS A 167 -0.31 8.26 -32.54
N ALA A 168 0.54 9.14 -33.08
CA ALA A 168 0.44 9.58 -34.47
C ALA A 168 0.67 8.43 -35.47
N GLN A 169 1.58 7.51 -35.21
CA GLN A 169 1.81 6.32 -36.01
C GLN A 169 0.62 5.36 -36.01
N PHE A 170 0.01 5.11 -34.83
CA PHE A 170 -1.22 4.31 -34.73
C PHE A 170 -2.38 4.96 -35.50
N ALA A 171 -2.54 6.28 -35.38
CA ALA A 171 -3.54 7.01 -36.15
C ALA A 171 -3.32 6.89 -37.67
N ALA A 172 -2.07 6.97 -38.15
CA ALA A 172 -1.75 6.74 -39.58
C ALA A 172 -2.01 5.31 -39.99
N MET A 173 -1.68 4.32 -39.16
CA MET A 173 -1.89 2.90 -39.45
C MET A 173 -3.37 2.55 -39.55
N SER A 174 -4.24 3.18 -38.74
CA SER A 174 -5.69 2.98 -38.82
C SER A 174 -6.31 3.39 -40.14
N GLN A 175 -5.65 4.28 -40.90
CA GLN A 175 -6.08 4.75 -42.22
C GLN A 175 -5.56 3.88 -43.38
N MET A 176 -4.72 2.88 -43.12
CA MET A 176 -4.18 2.01 -44.15
C MET A 176 -5.23 1.00 -44.66
N PRO A 177 -5.36 0.78 -45.96
CA PRO A 177 -6.26 -0.23 -46.49
C PRO A 177 -5.80 -1.63 -46.06
N GLY A 178 -6.65 -2.35 -45.33
CA GLY A 178 -6.37 -3.69 -44.80
C GLY A 178 -6.11 -3.75 -43.28
N PHE A 179 -6.09 -2.63 -42.59
CA PHE A 179 -6.07 -2.61 -41.14
C PHE A 179 -7.44 -3.07 -40.56
N THR A 180 -7.42 -4.11 -39.75
CA THR A 180 -8.61 -4.57 -39.02
C THR A 180 -8.24 -4.75 -37.55
N ARG A 181 -9.09 -4.30 -36.66
CA ARG A 181 -8.92 -4.46 -35.19
C ARG A 181 -8.77 -5.93 -34.80
N GLU A 182 -9.57 -6.81 -35.42
CA GLU A 182 -9.52 -8.24 -35.17
C GLU A 182 -8.15 -8.87 -35.47
N ALA A 183 -7.47 -8.40 -36.52
CA ALA A 183 -6.13 -8.89 -36.85
C ALA A 183 -5.10 -8.48 -35.78
N VAL A 184 -5.16 -7.26 -35.32
CA VAL A 184 -4.29 -6.76 -34.23
C VAL A 184 -4.53 -7.52 -32.94
N GLN A 185 -5.80 -7.72 -32.57
CA GLN A 185 -6.16 -8.47 -31.38
C GLN A 185 -5.75 -9.93 -31.42
N GLN A 186 -5.93 -10.59 -32.57
CA GLN A 186 -5.50 -11.97 -32.74
C GLN A 186 -3.99 -12.13 -32.59
N GLN A 187 -3.24 -11.15 -33.06
CA GLN A 187 -1.79 -11.11 -32.89
C GLN A 187 -1.37 -10.83 -31.47
N LEU A 188 -2.03 -9.87 -30.78
CA LEU A 188 -1.80 -9.58 -29.36
C LEU A 188 -2.15 -10.79 -28.49
N ALA A 189 -3.34 -11.38 -28.67
CA ALA A 189 -3.75 -12.57 -27.92
C ALA A 189 -2.77 -13.73 -28.11
N GLY A 190 -2.22 -13.93 -29.32
CA GLY A 190 -1.20 -14.93 -29.59
C GLY A 190 0.12 -14.64 -28.87
N ALA A 191 0.55 -13.38 -28.83
CA ALA A 191 1.77 -12.97 -28.14
C ALA A 191 1.64 -13.13 -26.60
N PHE A 192 0.54 -12.67 -26.02
CA PHE A 192 0.30 -12.79 -24.58
C PHE A 192 0.01 -14.22 -24.10
N ALA A 193 -0.64 -15.06 -24.91
CA ALA A 193 -0.89 -16.47 -24.58
C ALA A 193 0.40 -17.32 -24.43
N SER A 194 1.52 -16.83 -24.96
CA SER A 194 2.82 -17.49 -24.84
C SER A 194 3.65 -17.04 -23.63
N LEU A 195 3.18 -16.06 -22.86
CA LEU A 195 3.87 -15.51 -21.68
C LEU A 195 3.50 -16.28 -20.42
N ASP A 196 4.46 -16.40 -19.51
CA ASP A 196 4.27 -16.98 -18.18
C ASP A 196 3.53 -15.98 -17.28
N ASP A 197 2.72 -16.50 -16.32
CA ASP A 197 1.93 -15.69 -15.37
C ASP A 197 2.80 -14.67 -14.60
N THR A 198 4.05 -15.02 -14.28
CA THR A 198 5.01 -14.13 -13.61
C THR A 198 5.44 -12.94 -14.48
N LEU A 199 5.53 -13.14 -15.80
CA LEU A 199 5.83 -12.08 -16.77
C LEU A 199 4.62 -11.17 -16.95
N ILE A 200 3.41 -11.71 -16.96
CA ILE A 200 2.17 -10.92 -17.05
C ILE A 200 2.04 -10.00 -15.83
N GLU A 201 2.36 -10.46 -14.63
CA GLU A 201 2.34 -9.65 -13.41
C GLU A 201 3.37 -8.50 -13.45
N ASN A 202 4.58 -8.78 -13.93
CA ASN A 202 5.60 -7.76 -14.15
C ASN A 202 5.19 -6.75 -15.24
N LEU A 203 4.53 -7.20 -16.30
CA LEU A 203 4.03 -6.34 -17.36
C LEU A 203 2.86 -5.45 -16.88
N LYS A 204 2.02 -5.93 -15.96
CA LYS A 204 0.97 -5.10 -15.35
C LYS A 204 1.53 -3.86 -14.65
N SER A 205 2.72 -3.94 -14.06
CA SER A 205 3.36 -2.76 -13.46
C SER A 205 3.77 -1.74 -14.53
N GLN A 206 4.01 -2.16 -15.76
CA GLN A 206 4.36 -1.27 -16.87
C GLN A 206 3.16 -0.51 -17.43
N SER A 207 1.92 -1.03 -17.29
CA SER A 207 0.72 -0.27 -17.65
C SER A 207 0.59 1.04 -16.88
N MET A 208 1.01 1.05 -15.60
CA MET A 208 1.07 2.26 -14.78
C MET A 208 2.04 3.31 -15.33
N LEU A 209 3.12 2.87 -16.01
CA LEU A 209 4.12 3.77 -16.60
C LEU A 209 3.56 4.50 -17.82
N LEU A 210 2.64 3.90 -18.57
CA LEU A 210 1.93 4.61 -19.63
C LEU A 210 1.11 5.77 -19.10
N VAL A 211 0.38 5.54 -18.00
CA VAL A 211 -0.40 6.59 -17.34
C VAL A 211 0.51 7.71 -16.82
N GLN A 212 1.71 7.37 -16.34
CA GLN A 212 2.70 8.37 -15.94
C GLN A 212 3.15 9.22 -17.14
N LEU A 213 3.49 8.60 -18.28
CA LEU A 213 3.83 9.32 -19.51
C LEU A 213 2.69 10.21 -20.01
N GLU A 214 1.46 9.73 -19.91
CA GLU A 214 0.27 10.49 -20.27
C GLU A 214 0.12 11.73 -19.40
N TYR A 215 0.32 11.61 -18.08
CA TYR A 215 0.28 12.75 -17.16
C TYR A 215 1.47 13.70 -17.35
N GLU A 216 2.63 13.20 -17.73
CA GLU A 216 3.77 14.03 -18.13
C GLU A 216 3.46 14.84 -19.38
N ALA A 217 2.86 14.23 -20.39
CA ALA A 217 2.41 14.89 -21.61
C ALA A 217 1.33 15.96 -21.36
N GLN A 218 0.48 15.76 -20.36
CA GLN A 218 -0.48 16.74 -19.89
C GLN A 218 0.15 17.82 -18.99
N GLY A 219 1.38 17.62 -18.50
CA GLY A 219 2.06 18.52 -17.57
C GLY A 219 1.52 18.47 -16.13
N ILE A 220 0.77 17.43 -15.75
CA ILE A 220 0.11 17.29 -14.43
C ILE A 220 0.76 16.18 -13.57
N ALA A 221 1.73 15.43 -14.09
CA ALA A 221 2.35 14.30 -13.40
C ALA A 221 2.84 14.66 -11.97
N HIS A 222 3.52 15.81 -11.83
CA HIS A 222 4.02 16.28 -10.54
C HIS A 222 2.89 16.58 -9.54
N ASP A 223 1.79 17.16 -9.98
CA ASP A 223 0.66 17.49 -9.13
C ASP A 223 -0.08 16.23 -8.65
N VAL A 224 -0.21 15.23 -9.53
CA VAL A 224 -0.79 13.91 -9.20
C VAL A 224 0.07 13.20 -8.16
N GLN A 225 1.39 13.13 -8.40
CA GLN A 225 2.35 12.52 -7.49
C GLN A 225 2.33 13.20 -6.11
N MET A 226 2.40 14.53 -6.07
CA MET A 226 2.38 15.28 -4.80
C MET A 226 1.07 15.11 -4.05
N ARG A 227 -0.06 15.11 -4.74
CA ARG A 227 -1.38 14.86 -4.12
C ARG A 227 -1.43 13.48 -3.47
N TYR A 228 -0.92 12.45 -4.15
CA TYR A 228 -0.82 11.11 -3.62
C TYR A 228 0.08 11.05 -2.37
N LEU A 229 1.30 11.59 -2.45
CA LEU A 229 2.26 11.63 -1.35
C LEU A 229 1.71 12.36 -0.12
N TYR A 230 1.04 13.49 -0.31
CA TYR A 230 0.39 14.21 0.80
C TYR A 230 -0.76 13.41 1.41
N ARG A 231 -1.55 12.70 0.60
CA ARG A 231 -2.64 11.85 1.10
C ARG A 231 -2.10 10.68 1.94
N VAL A 232 -1.19 9.90 1.38
CA VAL A 232 -0.63 8.71 2.07
C VAL A 232 0.24 9.12 3.25
N GLY A 233 1.08 10.14 3.10
CA GLY A 233 1.89 10.71 4.18
C GLY A 233 1.04 11.27 5.32
N GLY A 234 -0.07 11.93 5.00
CA GLY A 234 -1.05 12.41 5.99
C GLY A 234 -1.73 11.26 6.74
N GLN A 235 -2.10 10.19 6.04
CA GLN A 235 -2.65 8.97 6.66
C GLN A 235 -1.64 8.29 7.58
N MET A 236 -0.38 8.14 7.14
CA MET A 236 0.72 7.61 7.93
C MET A 236 0.98 8.44 9.20
N LEU A 237 0.98 9.78 9.07
CA LEU A 237 1.13 10.69 10.19
C LEU A 237 -0.04 10.54 11.18
N GLY A 238 -1.28 10.47 10.68
CA GLY A 238 -2.48 10.25 11.50
C GLY A 238 -2.42 8.92 12.26
N LEU A 239 -1.99 7.84 11.59
CA LEU A 239 -1.81 6.53 12.20
C LEU A 239 -0.74 6.56 13.31
N THR A 240 0.38 7.22 13.05
CA THR A 240 1.48 7.38 14.03
C THR A 240 1.01 8.18 15.26
N LEU A 241 0.27 9.25 15.08
CA LEU A 241 -0.29 10.04 16.17
C LEU A 241 -1.30 9.22 17.00
N LEU A 242 -2.14 8.43 16.33
CA LEU A 242 -3.06 7.50 17.00
C LEU A 242 -2.29 6.48 17.84
N MET A 243 -1.25 5.87 17.28
CA MET A 243 -0.38 4.91 17.97
C MET A 243 0.25 5.52 19.23
N VAL A 244 0.78 6.75 19.14
CA VAL A 244 1.34 7.48 20.30
C VAL A 244 0.28 7.72 21.37
N ALA A 245 -0.90 8.19 21.00
CA ALA A 245 -2.01 8.41 21.94
C ALA A 245 -2.44 7.13 22.64
N VAL A 246 -2.57 6.03 21.88
CA VAL A 246 -2.90 4.70 22.42
C VAL A 246 -1.79 4.20 23.36
N SER A 247 -0.52 4.34 23.00
CA SER A 247 0.61 3.92 23.84
C SER A 247 0.65 4.68 25.18
N ILE A 248 0.38 5.99 25.16
CA ILE A 248 0.26 6.81 26.39
C ILE A 248 -0.92 6.32 27.23
N ALA A 249 -2.08 6.06 26.63
CA ALA A 249 -3.26 5.57 27.34
C ALA A 249 -3.02 4.20 27.99
N VAL A 250 -2.39 3.27 27.27
CA VAL A 250 -1.98 1.95 27.79
C VAL A 250 -1.03 2.11 28.97
N GLY A 251 0.00 2.94 28.85
CA GLY A 251 0.96 3.22 29.93
C GLY A 251 0.29 3.80 31.16
N PHE A 252 -0.62 4.77 31.00
CA PHE A 252 -1.38 5.38 32.09
C PHE A 252 -2.29 4.37 32.78
N LEU A 253 -3.08 3.60 32.04
CA LEU A 253 -3.99 2.61 32.60
C LEU A 253 -3.24 1.48 33.30
N ALA A 254 -2.17 0.96 32.71
CA ALA A 254 -1.34 -0.07 33.33
C ALA A 254 -0.71 0.39 34.63
N SER A 255 -0.19 1.62 34.68
CA SER A 255 0.37 2.22 35.87
C SER A 255 -0.69 2.42 36.96
N ARG A 256 -1.90 2.86 36.62
CA ARG A 256 -3.02 3.03 37.50
C ARG A 256 -3.48 1.70 38.15
N VAL A 257 -3.58 0.64 37.34
CA VAL A 257 -3.91 -0.72 37.83
C VAL A 257 -2.81 -1.24 38.76
N SER A 258 -1.55 -1.10 38.37
CA SER A 258 -0.41 -1.52 39.18
C SER A 258 -0.36 -0.79 40.54
N ALA A 259 -0.60 0.52 40.55
CA ALA A 259 -0.67 1.31 41.78
C ALA A 259 -1.83 0.87 42.70
N ALA A 260 -2.99 0.55 42.11
CA ALA A 260 -4.14 0.02 42.87
C ALA A 260 -3.82 -1.35 43.50
N ILE A 261 -3.19 -2.26 42.74
CA ILE A 261 -2.72 -3.57 43.25
C ILE A 261 -1.72 -3.37 44.39
N GLY A 262 -0.75 -2.47 44.25
CA GLY A 262 0.23 -2.19 45.28
C GLY A 262 -0.39 -1.61 46.56
N ARG A 263 -1.38 -0.73 46.43
CA ARG A 263 -2.15 -0.21 47.58
C ARG A 263 -2.89 -1.34 48.31
N ASP A 264 -3.56 -2.21 47.56
CA ASP A 264 -4.35 -3.29 48.14
C ASP A 264 -3.45 -4.33 48.85
N LEU A 265 -2.29 -4.65 48.21
CA LEU A 265 -1.28 -5.54 48.82
C LEU A 265 -0.70 -4.95 50.13
N ARG A 266 -0.35 -3.64 50.17
CA ARG A 266 0.12 -2.98 51.37
C ARG A 266 -0.92 -3.06 52.49
N ARG A 267 -2.20 -2.81 52.14
CA ARG A 267 -3.30 -2.89 53.08
C ARG A 267 -3.48 -4.30 53.66
N GLU A 268 -3.43 -5.33 52.80
CA GLU A 268 -3.54 -6.74 53.24
C GLU A 268 -2.37 -7.13 54.14
N THR A 269 -1.13 -6.78 53.73
CA THR A 269 0.08 -7.11 54.50
C THR A 269 0.06 -6.42 55.86
N PHE A 270 -0.31 -5.12 55.89
CA PHE A 270 -0.37 -4.37 57.13
C PHE A 270 -1.46 -4.89 58.11
N ALA A 271 -2.63 -5.23 57.55
CA ALA A 271 -3.71 -5.82 58.35
C ALA A 271 -3.30 -7.19 58.94
N SER A 272 -2.54 -7.99 58.17
CA SER A 272 -2.02 -9.28 58.66
C SER A 272 -0.99 -9.09 59.78
N VAL A 273 -0.07 -8.12 59.62
CA VAL A 273 0.98 -7.84 60.61
C VAL A 273 0.38 -7.33 61.94
N ILE A 274 -0.65 -6.50 61.92
CA ILE A 274 -1.36 -6.04 63.12
C ILE A 274 -2.06 -7.21 63.84
N GLY A 275 -2.49 -8.23 63.10
CA GLY A 275 -3.15 -9.40 63.70
C GLY A 275 -2.18 -10.43 64.31
N PHE A 276 -0.86 -10.24 64.20
CA PHE A 276 0.12 -11.16 64.76
C PHE A 276 0.15 -11.14 66.30
N SER A 277 0.28 -12.32 66.90
CA SER A 277 0.55 -12.47 68.32
C SER A 277 2.02 -12.11 68.62
N ASN A 278 2.34 -11.81 69.88
CA ASN A 278 3.72 -11.51 70.31
C ASN A 278 4.71 -12.63 69.90
N ALA A 279 4.30 -13.89 70.01
CA ALA A 279 5.13 -15.03 69.65
C ALA A 279 5.39 -15.12 68.13
N GLU A 280 4.46 -14.65 67.30
CA GLU A 280 4.62 -14.56 65.84
C GLU A 280 5.53 -13.40 65.41
N ILE A 281 5.43 -12.26 66.15
CA ILE A 281 6.28 -11.09 65.86
C ILE A 281 7.75 -11.39 66.17
N GLU A 282 8.03 -12.17 67.22
CA GLU A 282 9.40 -12.58 67.58
C GLU A 282 10.09 -13.46 66.51
N ASN A 283 9.30 -14.17 65.73
CA ASN A 283 9.82 -14.97 64.58
C ASN A 283 10.18 -14.14 63.35
N PHE A 284 9.79 -12.90 63.28
CA PHE A 284 10.10 -12.00 62.15
C PHE A 284 10.95 -10.83 62.62
N SER A 285 12.05 -10.53 61.91
CA SER A 285 12.77 -9.29 62.18
C SER A 285 11.98 -8.09 61.66
N THR A 286 11.96 -7.00 62.41
CA THR A 286 11.31 -5.74 62.01
C THR A 286 11.83 -5.24 60.68
N ALA A 287 13.13 -5.40 60.39
CA ALA A 287 13.73 -5.02 59.13
C ALA A 287 13.16 -5.84 57.95
N SER A 288 12.93 -7.16 58.11
CA SER A 288 12.32 -8.02 57.10
C SER A 288 10.88 -7.62 56.80
N LEU A 289 10.07 -7.25 57.81
CA LEU A 289 8.69 -6.80 57.64
C LEU A 289 8.64 -5.46 56.88
N ILE A 290 9.55 -4.55 57.18
CA ILE A 290 9.65 -3.26 56.46
C ILE A 290 10.01 -3.49 55.01
N THR A 291 11.02 -4.32 54.70
CA THR A 291 11.44 -4.62 53.34
C THR A 291 10.32 -5.25 52.54
N ARG A 292 9.56 -6.20 53.10
CA ARG A 292 8.41 -6.85 52.43
C ARG A 292 7.27 -5.89 52.13
N THR A 293 6.98 -4.96 53.05
CA THR A 293 5.89 -3.97 52.86
C THR A 293 6.24 -2.84 51.91
N THR A 294 7.52 -2.57 51.69
CA THR A 294 8.01 -1.49 50.83
C THR A 294 8.56 -2.03 49.50
N ASN A 295 9.72 -2.67 49.53
CA ASN A 295 10.48 -3.04 48.35
C ASN A 295 9.84 -4.19 47.53
N ASP A 296 9.40 -5.27 48.23
CA ASP A 296 8.81 -6.41 47.54
C ASP A 296 7.49 -6.03 46.84
N ILE A 297 6.65 -5.20 47.49
CA ILE A 297 5.42 -4.72 46.87
C ILE A 297 5.72 -3.80 45.67
N GLN A 298 6.78 -3.00 45.73
CA GLN A 298 7.20 -2.16 44.63
C GLN A 298 7.69 -3.01 43.42
N GLN A 299 8.40 -4.10 43.69
CA GLN A 299 8.78 -5.06 42.63
C GLN A 299 7.53 -5.71 42.00
N VAL A 300 6.55 -6.10 42.81
CA VAL A 300 5.27 -6.64 42.28
C VAL A 300 4.56 -5.62 41.42
N GLN A 301 4.53 -4.34 41.77
CA GLN A 301 3.97 -3.27 40.95
C GLN A 301 4.67 -3.19 39.61
N PHE A 302 6.01 -3.21 39.61
CA PHE A 302 6.80 -3.18 38.35
C PHE A 302 6.50 -4.38 37.46
N VAL A 303 6.46 -5.58 38.04
CA VAL A 303 6.11 -6.81 37.29
C VAL A 303 4.70 -6.73 36.72
N CYS A 304 3.73 -6.18 37.44
CA CYS A 304 2.37 -6.00 36.94
C CYS A 304 2.32 -5.06 35.72
N VAL A 305 3.07 -3.95 35.74
CA VAL A 305 3.17 -3.06 34.55
C VAL A 305 3.79 -3.79 33.38
N MET A 306 4.90 -4.53 33.61
CA MET A 306 5.55 -5.32 32.54
C MET A 306 4.61 -6.39 31.96
N LEU A 307 3.87 -7.11 32.79
CA LEU A 307 2.91 -8.12 32.35
C LEU A 307 1.82 -7.50 31.49
N LEU A 308 1.23 -6.39 31.90
CA LEU A 308 0.16 -5.73 31.16
C LEU A 308 0.66 -5.11 29.85
N ARG A 309 1.88 -4.61 29.82
CA ARG A 309 2.41 -3.88 28.65
C ARG A 309 3.20 -4.75 27.70
N MET A 310 4.11 -5.62 28.19
CA MET A 310 5.00 -6.41 27.33
C MET A 310 4.47 -7.82 27.05
N VAL A 311 4.04 -8.54 28.10
CA VAL A 311 3.62 -9.94 27.98
C VAL A 311 2.28 -10.05 27.24
N ALA A 312 1.40 -9.06 27.40
CA ALA A 312 0.14 -9.02 26.67
C ALA A 312 0.33 -8.59 25.21
N TYR A 313 1.29 -7.70 24.93
CA TYR A 313 1.55 -7.17 23.59
C TYR A 313 2.28 -8.18 22.68
N ALA A 314 3.27 -8.91 23.21
CA ALA A 314 4.10 -9.83 22.41
C ALA A 314 3.31 -10.93 21.66
N PRO A 315 2.31 -11.62 22.24
CA PRO A 315 1.50 -12.58 21.51
C PRO A 315 0.64 -11.95 20.42
N ILE A 316 0.13 -10.74 20.65
CA ILE A 316 -0.70 -10.02 19.68
C ILE A 316 0.14 -9.69 18.45
N LEU A 317 1.36 -9.18 18.66
CA LEU A 317 2.28 -8.86 17.56
C LEU A 317 2.80 -10.12 16.83
N GLY A 318 2.93 -11.26 17.54
CA GLY A 318 3.44 -12.49 16.95
C GLY A 318 2.42 -13.31 16.15
N ILE A 319 1.14 -12.98 16.26
CA ILE A 319 0.03 -13.65 15.53
C ILE A 319 -0.41 -12.81 14.33
N GLY A 320 -0.27 -11.47 14.38
CA GLY A 320 -0.54 -10.55 13.28
C GLY A 320 0.60 -10.44 12.31
#